data_40e91868dacd6b29bb06917466089b1d
#
_entry.id   40e91868dacd6b29bb06917466089b1d
#
_cell.length_a   1.000
_cell.length_b   1.000
_cell.length_c   1.000
_cell.angle_alpha   90.00
_cell.angle_beta   90.00
_cell.angle_gamma   90.00
#
_symmetry.space_group_name_H-M   'P 1'
#
loop_
_entity.id
_entity.type
_entity.pdbx_description
1 polymer ?
#
loop_
_entity_poly.entity_id
_entity_poly.type
_entity_poly.pdbx_seq_one_letter_code
_entity_poly.pdbx_strand_id
1 'polypeptide(L)'
;FFGGGARTGARTQAQRGPRKGADLNLNMDITFEEAFLGVEKEISITRPETCSICHGSGARPGTSVTKCPTCNGTGTVRQVQNTILGQMQTTRTCTACHGTGEVIKEPCDNCKGKGTVRKQAKIKVKIPAGIDDNQTVVLRGEGEPGEKGGPKGDLYITIKMRKSNVYTRKG
;
A
#
# COMPACT_ATOMS: atom_id res chain seq x y z
N PHE A 1 12.44 44.24 -22.36
CA PHE A 1 11.74 42.96 -22.70
C PHE A 1 11.85 41.99 -21.52
N PHE A 2 10.87 42.01 -20.63
CA PHE A 2 10.81 41.04 -19.51
C PHE A 2 9.66 40.07 -19.81
N GLY A 3 10.01 38.88 -20.24
CA GLY A 3 9.09 37.77 -20.39
C GLY A 3 8.78 37.15 -19.04
N GLY A 4 7.57 37.43 -18.51
CA GLY A 4 7.07 36.75 -17.28
C GLY A 4 6.74 35.32 -17.55
N GLY A 5 7.56 34.38 -17.07
CA GLY A 5 7.26 32.95 -17.02
C GLY A 5 6.22 32.68 -15.95
N ALA A 6 4.96 32.53 -16.30
CA ALA A 6 3.92 32.01 -15.44
C ALA A 6 4.22 30.51 -15.18
N ARG A 7 4.82 30.21 -14.02
CA ARG A 7 4.87 28.85 -13.51
C ARG A 7 3.46 28.47 -13.07
N THR A 8 2.73 27.83 -13.94
CA THR A 8 1.51 27.10 -13.59
C THR A 8 1.91 26.00 -12.62
N GLY A 9 1.72 26.26 -11.34
CA GLY A 9 1.82 25.24 -10.31
C GLY A 9 0.79 24.15 -10.62
N ALA A 10 1.26 23.01 -11.09
CA ALA A 10 0.43 21.83 -11.23
C ALA A 10 -0.13 21.49 -9.84
N ARG A 11 -1.39 21.83 -9.62
CA ARG A 11 -2.15 21.34 -8.46
C ARG A 11 -2.22 19.84 -8.62
N THR A 12 -1.43 19.12 -7.85
CA THR A 12 -1.63 17.69 -7.63
C THR A 12 -3.00 17.52 -6.97
N GLN A 13 -4.00 17.31 -7.80
CA GLN A 13 -5.30 16.82 -7.35
C GLN A 13 -5.02 15.49 -6.68
N ALA A 14 -5.17 15.42 -5.36
CA ALA A 14 -5.13 14.17 -4.62
C ALA A 14 -6.13 13.21 -5.30
N GLN A 15 -5.61 12.19 -5.95
CA GLN A 15 -6.41 11.21 -6.67
C GLN A 15 -7.30 10.50 -5.65
N ARG A 16 -8.60 10.76 -5.74
CA ARG A 16 -9.64 10.20 -4.85
C ARG A 16 -10.11 8.83 -5.31
N GLY A 17 -9.50 8.28 -6.35
CA GLY A 17 -9.83 6.98 -6.91
C GLY A 17 -9.25 5.80 -6.13
N PRO A 18 -9.56 4.58 -6.60
CA PRO A 18 -8.93 3.36 -6.10
C PRO A 18 -7.42 3.47 -6.16
N ARG A 19 -6.74 3.13 -5.07
CA ARG A 19 -5.28 3.14 -5.02
C ARG A 19 -4.74 1.73 -4.95
N LYS A 20 -3.66 1.47 -5.68
CA LYS A 20 -2.92 0.22 -5.58
C LYS A 20 -2.41 0.04 -4.15
N GLY A 21 -2.50 -1.18 -3.63
CA GLY A 21 -1.90 -1.54 -2.35
C GLY A 21 -0.38 -1.42 -2.35
N ALA A 22 0.20 -1.35 -1.19
CA ALA A 22 1.65 -1.29 -1.04
C ALA A 22 2.31 -2.60 -1.46
N ASP A 23 3.50 -2.49 -2.04
CA ASP A 23 4.33 -3.62 -2.36
C ASP A 23 5.06 -4.10 -1.11
N LEU A 24 5.23 -5.41 -0.96
CA LEU A 24 5.95 -6.02 0.14
C LEU A 24 7.32 -6.50 -0.32
N ASN A 25 8.30 -6.38 0.57
CA ASN A 25 9.65 -6.87 0.33
C ASN A 25 10.02 -7.91 1.40
N LEU A 26 10.51 -9.05 0.94
CA LEU A 26 10.94 -10.15 1.79
C LEU A 26 12.30 -10.67 1.35
N ASN A 27 13.13 -11.07 2.31
CA ASN A 27 14.37 -11.79 2.02
C ASN A 27 14.16 -13.27 2.29
N MET A 28 14.62 -14.13 1.39
CA MET A 28 14.54 -15.57 1.53
C MET A 28 15.93 -16.18 1.37
N ASP A 29 16.33 -16.97 2.36
CA ASP A 29 17.58 -17.70 2.30
C ASP A 29 17.36 -19.07 1.63
N ILE A 30 18.21 -19.38 0.64
CA ILE A 30 18.24 -20.68 -0.01
C ILE A 30 19.65 -21.27 0.04
N THR A 31 19.73 -22.59 -0.09
CA THR A 31 21.01 -23.26 -0.22
C THR A 31 21.51 -23.20 -1.67
N PHE A 32 22.81 -23.44 -1.87
CA PHE A 32 23.38 -23.48 -3.20
C PHE A 32 22.74 -24.56 -4.09
N GLU A 33 22.45 -25.72 -3.51
CA GLU A 33 21.80 -26.83 -4.22
C GLU A 33 20.39 -26.47 -4.65
N GLU A 34 19.61 -25.84 -3.80
CA GLU A 34 18.28 -25.33 -4.13
C GLU A 34 18.29 -24.28 -5.23
N ALA A 35 19.30 -23.40 -5.23
CA ALA A 35 19.49 -22.41 -6.29
C ALA A 35 19.84 -23.06 -7.65
N PHE A 36 20.61 -24.14 -7.62
CA PHE A 36 21.02 -24.85 -8.84
C PHE A 36 19.90 -25.68 -9.46
N LEU A 37 19.17 -26.43 -8.63
CA LEU A 37 18.11 -27.32 -9.10
C LEU A 37 16.76 -26.61 -9.29
N GLY A 38 16.58 -25.46 -8.64
CA GLY A 38 15.28 -24.86 -8.47
C GLY A 38 14.48 -25.53 -7.38
N VAL A 39 13.65 -24.76 -6.70
CA VAL A 39 12.84 -25.25 -5.58
C VAL A 39 11.51 -24.52 -5.47
N GLU A 40 10.49 -25.20 -5.01
CA GLU A 40 9.24 -24.60 -4.59
C GLU A 40 9.21 -24.57 -3.05
N LYS A 41 9.15 -23.36 -2.49
CA LYS A 41 9.04 -23.15 -1.05
C LYS A 41 7.73 -22.48 -0.70
N GLU A 42 7.14 -22.94 0.40
CA GLU A 42 5.98 -22.28 0.99
C GLU A 42 6.47 -21.36 2.10
N ILE A 43 6.09 -20.08 1.99
CA ILE A 43 6.39 -19.06 3.00
C ILE A 43 5.11 -18.59 3.66
N SER A 44 5.19 -18.29 4.94
CA SER A 44 4.11 -17.67 5.70
C SER A 44 4.46 -16.22 5.95
N ILE A 45 3.62 -15.33 5.45
CA ILE A 45 3.76 -13.89 5.69
C ILE A 45 2.52 -13.37 6.41
N THR A 46 2.73 -12.45 7.33
CA THR A 46 1.63 -11.71 7.95
C THR A 46 1.46 -10.40 7.21
N ARG A 47 0.32 -10.27 6.54
CA ARG A 47 -0.02 -9.06 5.77
C ARG A 47 -1.43 -8.59 6.11
N PRO A 48 -1.74 -7.30 5.92
CA PRO A 48 -3.12 -6.88 5.93
C PRO A 48 -3.86 -7.50 4.74
N GLU A 49 -5.06 -7.97 4.98
CA GLU A 49 -5.99 -8.44 3.95
C GLU A 49 -7.31 -7.69 4.08
N THR A 50 -8.04 -7.58 2.97
CA THR A 50 -9.34 -6.94 2.97
C THR A 50 -10.28 -7.64 3.96
N CYS A 51 -10.94 -6.87 4.82
CA CYS A 51 -11.90 -7.40 5.77
C CYS A 51 -13.05 -8.11 5.02
N SER A 52 -13.27 -9.38 5.31
CA SER A 52 -14.31 -10.17 4.66
C SER A 52 -15.74 -9.77 5.07
N ILE A 53 -15.89 -9.12 6.23
CA ILE A 53 -17.20 -8.72 6.76
C ILE A 53 -17.68 -7.42 6.12
N CYS A 54 -16.82 -6.39 6.06
CA CYS A 54 -17.17 -5.09 5.47
C CYS A 54 -16.66 -4.91 4.03
N HIS A 55 -15.98 -5.91 3.47
CA HIS A 55 -15.39 -5.86 2.13
C HIS A 55 -14.50 -4.64 1.86
N GLY A 56 -13.80 -4.19 2.89
CA GLY A 56 -12.86 -3.09 2.81
C GLY A 56 -13.44 -1.69 3.05
N SER A 57 -14.75 -1.56 3.25
CA SER A 57 -15.40 -0.26 3.52
C SER A 57 -15.08 0.30 4.91
N GLY A 58 -14.78 -0.56 5.87
CA GLY A 58 -14.62 -0.20 7.27
C GLY A 58 -15.93 0.06 8.00
N ALA A 59 -17.06 0.07 7.30
CA ALA A 59 -18.38 0.27 7.88
C ALA A 59 -19.03 -1.07 8.26
N ARG A 60 -19.83 -1.06 9.33
CA ARG A 60 -20.62 -2.23 9.73
C ARG A 60 -21.54 -2.68 8.58
N PRO A 61 -21.69 -3.99 8.32
CA PRO A 61 -22.64 -4.49 7.33
C PRO A 61 -24.05 -3.94 7.56
N GLY A 62 -24.68 -3.44 6.50
CA GLY A 62 -25.99 -2.77 6.59
C GLY A 62 -25.94 -1.27 6.86
N THR A 63 -24.76 -0.71 7.13
CA THR A 63 -24.54 0.73 7.21
C THR A 63 -23.69 1.19 6.03
N SER A 64 -23.89 2.44 5.62
CA SER A 64 -23.14 3.04 4.52
C SER A 64 -22.14 4.08 5.03
N VAL A 65 -21.07 4.22 4.29
CA VAL A 65 -20.11 5.32 4.46
C VAL A 65 -20.78 6.61 3.95
N THR A 66 -20.75 7.66 4.75
CA THR A 66 -21.34 8.97 4.40
C THR A 66 -20.26 9.98 4.08
N LYS A 67 -20.59 10.95 3.21
CA LYS A 67 -19.68 12.07 2.95
C LYS A 67 -19.43 12.87 4.23
N CYS A 68 -18.19 13.25 4.46
CA CYS A 68 -17.83 14.09 5.60
C CYS A 68 -18.52 15.45 5.49
N PRO A 69 -19.36 15.85 6.46
CA PRO A 69 -20.06 17.12 6.42
C PRO A 69 -19.12 18.34 6.59
N THR A 70 -17.99 18.16 7.26
CA THR A 70 -17.02 19.24 7.52
C THR A 70 -16.29 19.69 6.25
N CYS A 71 -15.93 18.75 5.38
CA CYS A 71 -15.23 19.06 4.13
C CYS A 71 -16.06 18.76 2.87
N ASN A 72 -17.33 18.38 3.03
CA ASN A 72 -18.22 18.00 1.93
C ASN A 72 -17.60 16.93 0.99
N GLY A 73 -16.90 15.97 1.56
CA GLY A 73 -16.25 14.91 0.83
C GLY A 73 -14.91 15.29 0.18
N THR A 74 -14.41 16.52 0.44
CA THR A 74 -13.15 16.98 -0.18
C THR A 74 -11.89 16.44 0.50
N GLY A 75 -11.99 15.98 1.75
CA GLY A 75 -10.85 15.54 2.56
C GLY A 75 -9.98 16.67 3.07
N THR A 76 -10.23 17.90 2.63
CA THR A 76 -9.47 19.10 3.01
C THR A 76 -10.39 20.26 3.35
N VAL A 77 -9.94 21.11 4.26
CA VAL A 77 -10.62 22.35 4.64
C VAL A 77 -9.74 23.54 4.29
N ARG A 78 -10.35 24.61 3.81
CA ARG A 78 -9.65 25.85 3.56
C ARG A 78 -9.66 26.69 4.82
N GLN A 79 -8.51 27.15 5.23
CA GLN A 79 -8.35 28.08 6.34
C GLN A 79 -7.78 29.39 5.80
N VAL A 80 -8.48 30.48 6.11
CA VAL A 80 -8.01 31.83 5.80
C VAL A 80 -7.27 32.37 7.01
N GLN A 81 -6.02 32.74 6.84
CA GLN A 81 -5.22 33.43 7.86
C GLN A 81 -5.00 34.86 7.43
N ASN A 82 -5.36 35.80 8.31
CA ASN A 82 -5.03 37.20 8.12
C ASN A 82 -3.59 37.45 8.59
N THR A 83 -2.74 37.81 7.68
CA THR A 83 -1.35 38.20 7.94
C THR A 83 -1.17 39.71 7.68
N ILE A 84 -0.08 40.27 8.17
CA ILE A 84 0.29 41.67 7.91
C ILE A 84 0.49 41.99 6.43
N LEU A 85 0.65 40.96 5.59
CA LEU A 85 0.80 41.06 4.13
C LEU A 85 -0.51 40.77 3.36
N GLY A 86 -1.63 40.58 4.06
CA GLY A 86 -2.93 40.27 3.47
C GLY A 86 -3.48 38.92 3.92
N GLN A 87 -4.56 38.50 3.29
CA GLN A 87 -5.21 37.23 3.53
C GLN A 87 -4.51 36.09 2.78
N MET A 88 -4.02 35.10 3.51
CA MET A 88 -3.48 33.87 2.92
C MET A 88 -4.47 32.73 3.11
N GLN A 89 -4.81 32.04 2.02
CA GLN A 89 -5.59 30.81 2.06
C GLN A 89 -4.66 29.61 2.13
N THR A 90 -4.75 28.85 3.22
CA THR A 90 -4.06 27.58 3.40
C THR A 90 -5.06 26.42 3.36
N THR A 91 -4.66 25.32 2.77
CA THR A 91 -5.45 24.09 2.74
C THR A 91 -4.90 23.12 3.76
N ARG A 92 -5.73 22.66 4.67
CA ARG A 92 -5.38 21.67 5.68
C ARG A 92 -6.16 20.38 5.49
N THR A 93 -5.61 19.27 5.91
CA THR A 93 -6.32 17.99 5.99
C THR A 93 -7.52 18.13 6.93
N CYS A 94 -8.68 17.65 6.52
CA CYS A 94 -9.87 17.66 7.35
C CYS A 94 -9.67 16.77 8.57
N THR A 95 -9.82 17.31 9.76
CA THR A 95 -9.63 16.57 11.01
C THR A 95 -10.79 15.63 11.32
N ALA A 96 -11.98 15.90 10.79
CA ALA A 96 -13.15 15.06 11.02
C ALA A 96 -13.09 13.72 10.27
N CYS A 97 -12.52 13.71 9.07
CA CYS A 97 -12.37 12.50 8.24
C CYS A 97 -10.92 12.10 8.02
N HIS A 98 -9.97 12.80 8.60
CA HIS A 98 -8.53 12.56 8.43
C HIS A 98 -8.07 12.51 6.97
N GLY A 99 -8.71 13.30 6.11
CA GLY A 99 -8.37 13.40 4.70
C GLY A 99 -9.09 12.41 3.79
N THR A 100 -9.88 11.48 4.32
CA THR A 100 -10.60 10.48 3.51
C THR A 100 -11.78 11.05 2.73
N GLY A 101 -12.37 12.13 3.23
CA GLY A 101 -13.59 12.73 2.68
C GLY A 101 -14.89 11.99 3.06
N GLU A 102 -14.78 10.94 3.82
CA GLU A 102 -15.87 10.08 4.24
C GLU A 102 -15.84 9.83 5.74
N VAL A 103 -17.01 9.65 6.33
CA VAL A 103 -17.17 9.36 7.75
C VAL A 103 -17.96 8.07 7.91
N ILE A 104 -17.48 7.21 8.79
CA ILE A 104 -18.13 5.95 9.16
C ILE A 104 -18.86 6.18 10.47
N LYS A 105 -20.20 6.08 10.45
CA LYS A 105 -21.01 6.24 11.67
C LYS A 105 -20.87 5.04 12.59
N GLU A 106 -20.93 3.84 12.01
CA GLU A 106 -20.79 2.58 12.74
C GLU A 106 -19.62 1.81 12.14
N PRO A 107 -18.47 1.74 12.84
CA PRO A 107 -17.32 1.00 12.37
C PRO A 107 -17.58 -0.51 12.40
N CYS A 108 -17.00 -1.23 11.45
CA CYS A 108 -17.03 -2.69 11.42
C CYS A 108 -16.28 -3.25 12.65
N ASP A 109 -16.93 -4.14 13.39
CA ASP A 109 -16.38 -4.72 14.62
C ASP A 109 -15.12 -5.58 14.34
N ASN A 110 -15.07 -6.22 13.16
CA ASN A 110 -13.96 -7.11 12.79
C ASN A 110 -12.66 -6.34 12.49
N CYS A 111 -12.75 -5.26 11.73
CA CYS A 111 -11.57 -4.46 11.35
C CYS A 111 -11.48 -3.13 12.10
N LYS A 112 -12.42 -2.84 13.00
CA LYS A 112 -12.49 -1.59 13.78
C LYS A 112 -12.43 -0.32 12.91
N GLY A 113 -13.09 -0.36 11.77
CA GLY A 113 -13.16 0.77 10.84
C GLY A 113 -12.00 0.89 9.87
N LYS A 114 -11.01 0.02 9.93
CA LYS A 114 -9.81 0.09 9.06
C LYS A 114 -10.06 -0.47 7.65
N GLY A 115 -11.04 -1.34 7.49
CA GLY A 115 -11.31 -2.03 6.22
C GLY A 115 -10.38 -3.20 5.93
N THR A 116 -9.32 -3.38 6.73
CA THR A 116 -8.33 -4.45 6.61
C THR A 116 -8.05 -5.11 7.94
N VAL A 117 -7.71 -6.40 7.89
CA VAL A 117 -7.32 -7.20 9.05
C VAL A 117 -6.00 -7.89 8.76
N ARG A 118 -5.14 -8.02 9.76
CA ARG A 118 -3.88 -8.77 9.60
C ARG A 118 -4.18 -10.27 9.63
N LYS A 119 -3.76 -10.95 8.56
CA LYS A 119 -3.84 -12.41 8.45
C LYS A 119 -2.50 -12.98 8.03
N GLN A 120 -2.26 -14.21 8.48
CA GLN A 120 -1.13 -14.99 8.03
C GLN A 120 -1.53 -15.68 6.72
N ALA A 121 -0.82 -15.38 5.64
CA ALA A 121 -1.02 -15.99 4.35
C ALA A 121 0.15 -16.92 4.03
N LYS A 122 -0.18 -18.10 3.52
CA LYS A 122 0.81 -19.07 3.00
C LYS A 122 0.91 -18.90 1.49
N ILE A 123 2.11 -18.62 1.01
CA ILE A 123 2.38 -18.35 -0.39
C ILE A 123 3.41 -19.34 -0.89
N LYS A 124 3.11 -20.01 -2.01
CA LYS A 124 4.06 -20.87 -2.70
C LYS A 124 4.92 -20.02 -3.63
N VAL A 125 6.21 -20.09 -3.42
CA VAL A 125 7.22 -19.39 -4.19
C VAL A 125 7.97 -20.40 -5.02
N LYS A 126 7.90 -20.25 -6.33
CA LYS A 126 8.66 -21.05 -7.29
C LYS A 126 9.96 -20.34 -7.62
N ILE A 127 11.07 -20.90 -7.23
CA ILE A 127 12.41 -20.40 -7.50
C ILE A 127 12.96 -21.17 -8.71
N PRO A 128 13.24 -20.49 -9.84
CA PRO A 128 13.78 -21.15 -11.02
C PRO A 128 15.21 -21.65 -10.76
N ALA A 129 15.59 -22.70 -11.46
CA ALA A 129 16.95 -23.21 -11.45
C ALA A 129 17.93 -22.19 -12.02
N GLY A 130 19.10 -22.07 -11.42
CA GLY A 130 20.16 -21.15 -11.86
C GLY A 130 19.98 -19.71 -11.37
N ILE A 131 19.16 -19.48 -10.36
CA ILE A 131 18.97 -18.14 -9.79
C ILE A 131 20.26 -17.63 -9.16
N ASP A 132 20.52 -16.34 -9.31
CA ASP A 132 21.71 -15.68 -8.74
C ASP A 132 21.45 -15.15 -7.33
N ASP A 133 22.53 -14.98 -6.57
CA ASP A 133 22.49 -14.33 -5.27
C ASP A 133 22.00 -12.87 -5.42
N ASN A 134 21.17 -12.42 -4.48
CA ASN A 134 20.50 -11.12 -4.49
C ASN A 134 19.54 -10.88 -5.68
N GLN A 135 19.17 -11.92 -6.41
CA GLN A 135 18.14 -11.80 -7.43
C GLN A 135 16.75 -11.71 -6.79
N THR A 136 15.88 -10.91 -7.38
CA THR A 136 14.52 -10.69 -6.85
C THR A 136 13.49 -11.41 -7.70
N VAL A 137 12.67 -12.22 -7.04
CA VAL A 137 11.48 -12.86 -7.63
C VAL A 137 10.26 -12.02 -7.30
N VAL A 138 9.46 -11.70 -8.30
CA VAL A 138 8.25 -10.88 -8.15
C VAL A 138 7.01 -11.75 -8.24
N LEU A 139 6.19 -11.72 -7.19
CA LEU A 139 4.88 -12.35 -7.16
C LEU A 139 3.80 -11.27 -7.25
N ARG A 140 3.15 -11.20 -8.39
CA ARG A 140 2.15 -10.17 -8.65
C ARG A 140 0.87 -10.42 -7.85
N GLY A 141 0.32 -9.36 -7.26
CA GLY A 141 -0.93 -9.41 -6.50
C GLY A 141 -0.81 -10.05 -5.12
N GLU A 142 0.41 -10.30 -4.62
CA GLU A 142 0.68 -10.88 -3.32
C GLU A 142 1.15 -9.86 -2.27
N GLY A 143 1.05 -8.58 -2.60
CA GLY A 143 1.31 -7.47 -1.69
C GLY A 143 0.11 -7.11 -0.79
N GLU A 144 0.08 -5.89 -0.31
CA GLU A 144 -1.04 -5.40 0.48
C GLU A 144 -2.28 -5.13 -0.37
N PRO A 145 -3.49 -5.20 0.20
CA PRO A 145 -4.72 -4.87 -0.51
C PRO A 145 -4.74 -3.39 -0.87
N GLY A 146 -5.34 -3.07 -2.03
CA GLY A 146 -5.56 -1.70 -2.44
C GLY A 146 -6.65 -1.01 -1.62
N GLU A 147 -6.61 0.31 -1.61
CA GLU A 147 -7.65 1.12 -1.00
C GLU A 147 -8.82 1.33 -1.96
N LYS A 148 -10.04 1.42 -1.42
CA LYS A 148 -11.27 1.71 -2.19
C LYS A 148 -11.47 0.78 -3.41
N GLY A 149 -11.17 -0.51 -3.25
CA GLY A 149 -11.29 -1.49 -4.33
C GLY A 149 -10.16 -1.43 -5.36
N GLY A 150 -9.06 -0.75 -5.05
CA GLY A 150 -7.87 -0.75 -5.88
C GLY A 150 -7.17 -2.13 -5.94
N PRO A 151 -6.29 -2.33 -6.92
CA PRO A 151 -5.57 -3.59 -7.07
C PRO A 151 -4.61 -3.83 -5.90
N LYS A 152 -4.34 -5.08 -5.61
CA LYS A 152 -3.30 -5.47 -4.63
C LYS A 152 -1.92 -5.04 -5.12
N GLY A 153 -1.01 -4.79 -4.17
CA GLY A 153 0.42 -4.63 -4.45
C GLY A 153 1.07 -5.95 -4.85
N ASP A 154 2.37 -5.90 -5.06
CA ASP A 154 3.20 -7.05 -5.45
C ASP A 154 4.11 -7.45 -4.28
N LEU A 155 4.55 -8.71 -4.27
CA LEU A 155 5.54 -9.20 -3.31
C LEU A 155 6.86 -9.40 -4.03
N TYR A 156 7.89 -8.73 -3.53
CA TYR A 156 9.27 -8.85 -4.00
C TYR A 156 10.06 -9.71 -3.01
N ILE A 157 10.58 -10.82 -3.50
CA ILE A 157 11.36 -11.74 -2.70
C ILE A 157 12.79 -11.69 -3.19
N THR A 158 13.67 -11.13 -2.37
CA THR A 158 15.11 -11.11 -2.65
C THR A 158 15.73 -12.41 -2.14
N ILE A 159 16.30 -13.16 -3.04
CA ILE A 159 16.93 -14.44 -2.74
C ILE A 159 18.35 -14.18 -2.22
N LYS A 160 18.64 -14.73 -1.04
CA LYS A 160 19.99 -14.75 -0.48
C LYS A 160 20.50 -16.16 -0.44
N MET A 161 21.64 -16.37 -1.10
CA MET A 161 22.29 -17.68 -1.15
C MET A 161 23.16 -17.86 0.08
N ARG A 162 22.92 -18.94 0.85
CA ARG A 162 23.82 -19.32 1.94
C ARG A 162 25.12 -19.82 1.35
N LYS A 163 26.24 -19.34 1.86
CA LYS A 163 27.58 -19.82 1.45
C LYS A 163 27.67 -21.33 1.70
N SER A 164 28.04 -22.07 0.66
CA SER A 164 28.38 -23.48 0.79
C SER A 164 29.84 -23.60 1.19
N ASN A 165 30.12 -24.53 2.11
CA ASN A 165 31.50 -24.86 2.49
C ASN A 165 32.23 -25.68 1.42
N VAL A 166 31.49 -26.22 0.44
CA VAL A 166 32.00 -27.19 -0.55
C VAL A 166 32.07 -26.58 -1.95
N TYR A 167 31.16 -25.67 -2.30
CA TYR A 167 31.04 -25.14 -3.65
C TYR A 167 31.23 -23.62 -3.67
N THR A 168 32.09 -23.17 -4.60
CA THR A 168 32.23 -21.74 -4.92
C THR A 168 31.80 -21.53 -6.36
N ARG A 169 30.85 -20.63 -6.59
CA ARG A 169 30.44 -20.24 -7.94
C ARG A 169 31.49 -19.31 -8.51
N LYS A 170 32.13 -19.67 -9.62
CA LYS A 170 32.86 -18.75 -10.47
C LYS A 170 31.87 -18.18 -11.50
N GLY A 171 31.67 -16.85 -11.46
CA GLY A 171 30.83 -16.14 -12.38
C GLY A 171 31.41 -16.16 -13.82
#